data_fb9bcdd4350ea46c62a39567c6f0bd14
#
_entry.id   fb9bcdd4350ea46c62a39567c6f0bd14
#
_cell.length_a   1.000
_cell.length_b   1.000
_cell.length_c   1.000
_cell.angle_alpha   90.00
_cell.angle_beta   90.00
_cell.angle_gamma   90.00
#
_symmetry.space_group_name_H-M   'P 1'
#
loop_
_entity.id
_entity.type
_entity.pdbx_description
1 polymer ?
#
loop_
_entity_poly.entity_id
_entity_poly.type
_entity_poly.pdbx_seq_one_letter_code
_entity_poly.pdbx_strand_id
1 'polypeptide(L)'
;MAHQGDPNISLPFPASPVANNNGAAIASRSPLVDPTIYPGNSRSISSIALHALGLGITLSACTIATIQLALSGYRIWRLTEFIATLSLFHFLEFWTTARYNTANAKVSSYLLTSNGSAYLIAHLAAMIEIIVTSFYFPGLQDRYSNAYTIAFGLALVVMGQAIRSIAMAQAGVSFNHIPAKSKKNDHVLVTEGLYSHFRHPSYFGYFFFAVGTQVVVANKICCVSYLIILWFFFKDRINHEEQDLVKFFGDDYRSYRQRVGTGIPFIP
;
A
#
# COMPACT_ATOMS: atom_id res chain seq x y z
N MET A 1 -25.03 22.60 46.25
CA MET A 1 -23.60 23.02 46.21
C MET A 1 -23.10 22.82 44.81
N ALA A 2 -23.01 23.90 44.05
CA ALA A 2 -22.56 23.91 42.67
C ALA A 2 -21.05 24.05 42.63
N HIS A 3 -20.37 23.10 41.95
CA HIS A 3 -18.93 23.26 41.67
C HIS A 3 -18.80 24.06 40.39
N GLN A 4 -18.29 25.27 40.54
CA GLN A 4 -17.84 26.15 39.47
C GLN A 4 -16.57 25.55 38.84
N GLY A 5 -16.60 25.29 37.53
CA GLY A 5 -15.44 24.96 36.73
C GLY A 5 -14.59 26.19 36.46
N ASP A 6 -13.29 26.05 36.60
CA ASP A 6 -12.26 27.06 36.40
C ASP A 6 -12.06 27.31 34.88
N PRO A 7 -12.18 28.54 34.35
CA PRO A 7 -12.15 28.81 32.90
C PRO A 7 -10.74 29.12 32.35
N ASN A 8 -9.65 28.70 32.97
CA ASN A 8 -8.29 29.06 32.54
C ASN A 8 -7.39 27.85 32.30
N ILE A 9 -7.75 26.98 31.33
CA ILE A 9 -6.75 26.11 30.69
C ILE A 9 -6.39 26.75 29.34
N SER A 10 -5.50 27.73 29.40
CA SER A 10 -4.78 28.21 28.21
C SER A 10 -3.70 27.20 27.84
N LEU A 11 -3.84 26.59 26.69
CA LEU A 11 -2.76 25.80 26.08
C LEU A 11 -1.55 26.73 25.87
N PRO A 12 -0.32 26.31 26.21
CA PRO A 12 0.86 27.15 26.04
C PRO A 12 1.21 27.25 24.55
N PHE A 13 0.79 28.34 23.91
CA PHE A 13 1.43 28.75 22.67
C PHE A 13 2.82 29.29 23.03
N PRO A 14 3.87 29.00 22.26
CA PRO A 14 5.19 29.56 22.53
C PRO A 14 5.12 31.08 22.46
N ALA A 15 5.56 31.72 23.56
CA ALA A 15 5.64 33.16 23.66
C ALA A 15 6.56 33.75 22.59
N SER A 16 6.14 34.89 22.03
CA SER A 16 6.94 35.67 21.09
C SER A 16 8.30 36.06 21.74
N PRO A 17 9.40 36.11 21.00
CA PRO A 17 10.72 36.39 21.55
C PRO A 17 10.76 37.81 22.16
N VAL A 18 11.06 37.89 23.44
CA VAL A 18 11.37 39.16 24.11
C VAL A 18 12.74 39.61 23.62
N ALA A 19 12.79 40.76 22.96
CA ALA A 19 14.03 41.38 22.54
C ALA A 19 14.82 41.83 23.79
N ASN A 20 15.98 41.23 24.02
CA ASN A 20 16.92 41.70 25.06
C ASN A 20 17.98 42.57 24.39
N ASN A 21 18.17 43.77 24.91
CA ASN A 21 18.97 44.88 24.36
C ASN A 21 20.50 44.70 24.47
N ASN A 22 21.02 43.48 24.55
CA ASN A 22 22.46 43.26 24.50
C ASN A 22 22.79 42.44 23.26
N GLY A 23 23.41 43.08 22.28
CA GLY A 23 23.66 42.67 20.90
C GLY A 23 24.50 41.38 20.68
N ALA A 24 24.04 40.29 21.24
CA ALA A 24 24.45 38.95 20.81
C ALA A 24 23.18 38.15 20.64
N ALA A 25 22.71 38.02 19.42
CA ALA A 25 21.62 37.11 19.06
C ALA A 25 22.05 35.66 19.32
N ILE A 26 21.82 35.20 20.55
CA ILE A 26 21.78 33.75 20.80
C ILE A 26 20.52 33.26 20.05
N ALA A 27 20.71 32.85 18.80
CA ALA A 27 19.71 32.07 18.11
C ALA A 27 19.50 30.79 18.91
N SER A 28 18.50 30.81 19.82
CA SER A 28 17.94 29.58 20.39
C SER A 28 17.42 28.79 19.21
N ARG A 29 18.23 27.87 18.67
CA ARG A 29 17.78 26.85 17.77
C ARG A 29 16.85 25.94 18.57
N SER A 30 15.58 26.32 18.69
CA SER A 30 14.53 25.36 18.96
C SER A 30 14.76 24.22 17.99
N PRO A 31 14.78 22.94 18.40
CA PRO A 31 14.87 21.84 17.46
C PRO A 31 13.76 22.11 16.44
N LEU A 32 14.15 22.29 15.15
CA LEU A 32 13.22 22.58 14.08
C LEU A 32 12.34 21.34 13.96
N VAL A 33 11.18 21.38 14.60
CA VAL A 33 10.18 20.33 14.44
C VAL A 33 9.74 20.39 12.99
N ASP A 34 9.88 19.26 12.28
CA ASP A 34 9.50 19.14 10.86
C ASP A 34 8.04 19.62 10.70
N PRO A 35 7.77 20.72 9.98
CA PRO A 35 6.42 21.24 9.84
C PRO A 35 5.46 20.27 9.13
N THR A 36 5.98 19.27 8.42
CA THR A 36 5.16 18.31 7.70
C THR A 36 4.41 17.31 8.60
N ILE A 37 4.77 17.22 9.90
CA ILE A 37 4.10 16.35 10.88
C ILE A 37 2.82 16.94 11.47
N TYR A 38 2.57 18.25 11.32
CA TYR A 38 1.37 18.89 11.85
C TYR A 38 0.11 18.54 11.03
N PRO A 39 -1.09 18.68 11.61
CA PRO A 39 -2.36 18.41 10.96
C PRO A 39 -2.49 19.10 9.59
N GLY A 40 -3.03 18.40 8.61
CA GLY A 40 -3.22 18.90 7.23
C GLY A 40 -2.01 18.73 6.32
N ASN A 41 -0.85 18.34 6.84
CA ASN A 41 0.36 18.14 6.05
C ASN A 41 0.58 16.67 5.64
N SER A 42 1.50 16.45 4.72
CA SER A 42 1.73 15.14 4.10
C SER A 42 2.19 14.03 5.06
N ARG A 43 2.82 14.41 6.19
CA ARG A 43 3.31 13.49 7.23
C ARG A 43 2.57 13.66 8.56
N SER A 44 1.37 14.24 8.53
CA SER A 44 0.55 14.49 9.72
C SER A 44 0.41 13.25 10.59
N ILE A 45 0.95 13.32 11.82
CA ILE A 45 0.92 12.21 12.77
C ILE A 45 -0.52 11.86 13.14
N SER A 46 -1.39 12.85 13.35
CA SER A 46 -2.80 12.61 13.64
C SER A 46 -3.53 11.92 12.49
N SER A 47 -3.26 12.33 11.24
CA SER A 47 -3.84 11.67 10.06
C SER A 47 -3.33 10.24 9.91
N ILE A 48 -2.03 10.01 10.12
CA ILE A 48 -1.45 8.66 10.11
C ILE A 48 -2.13 7.76 11.14
N ALA A 49 -2.27 8.23 12.38
CA ALA A 49 -2.92 7.49 13.46
C ALA A 49 -4.39 7.18 13.14
N LEU A 50 -5.12 8.15 12.58
CA LEU A 50 -6.52 7.97 12.19
C LEU A 50 -6.69 6.94 11.07
N HIS A 51 -5.83 6.95 10.06
CA HIS A 51 -5.83 5.95 8.99
C HIS A 51 -5.51 4.55 9.52
N ALA A 52 -4.49 4.43 10.40
CA ALA A 52 -4.16 3.15 11.02
C ALA A 52 -5.31 2.59 11.85
N LEU A 53 -5.96 3.46 12.68
CA LEU A 53 -7.12 3.07 13.47
C LEU A 53 -8.29 2.64 12.58
N GLY A 54 -8.61 3.43 11.56
CA GLY A 54 -9.71 3.13 10.63
C GLY A 54 -9.49 1.80 9.90
N LEU A 55 -8.29 1.56 9.38
CA LEU A 55 -7.93 0.30 8.73
C LEU A 55 -7.98 -0.88 9.71
N GLY A 56 -7.51 -0.69 10.95
CA GLY A 56 -7.56 -1.72 11.99
C GLY A 56 -8.98 -2.10 12.39
N ILE A 57 -9.87 -1.13 12.56
CA ILE A 57 -11.30 -1.36 12.85
C ILE A 57 -11.95 -2.08 11.65
N THR A 58 -11.71 -1.61 10.42
CA THR A 58 -12.30 -2.22 9.21
C THR A 58 -11.81 -3.66 9.05
N LEU A 59 -10.50 -3.90 9.20
CA LEU A 59 -9.92 -5.24 9.15
C LEU A 59 -10.58 -6.18 10.16
N SER A 60 -10.66 -5.76 11.43
CA SER A 60 -11.22 -6.59 12.51
C SER A 60 -12.72 -6.87 12.31
N ALA A 61 -13.51 -5.83 12.03
CA ALA A 61 -14.95 -5.96 11.83
C ALA A 61 -15.26 -6.84 10.60
N CYS A 62 -14.56 -6.61 9.48
CA CYS A 62 -14.76 -7.41 8.27
C CYS A 62 -14.28 -8.85 8.44
N THR A 63 -13.21 -9.11 9.19
CA THR A 63 -12.75 -10.49 9.46
C THR A 63 -13.80 -11.25 10.31
N ILE A 64 -14.32 -10.62 11.37
CA ILE A 64 -15.39 -11.21 12.19
C ILE A 64 -16.64 -11.47 11.33
N ALA A 65 -17.08 -10.50 10.55
CA ALA A 65 -18.23 -10.64 9.66
C ALA A 65 -18.00 -11.75 8.62
N THR A 66 -16.79 -11.87 8.05
CA THR A 66 -16.45 -12.93 7.10
C THR A 66 -16.64 -14.32 7.72
N ILE A 67 -16.12 -14.51 8.93
CA ILE A 67 -16.26 -15.79 9.65
C ILE A 67 -17.74 -16.08 9.93
N GLN A 68 -18.47 -15.12 10.50
CA GLN A 68 -19.88 -15.30 10.84
C GLN A 68 -20.75 -15.60 9.61
N LEU A 69 -20.58 -14.81 8.53
CA LEU A 69 -21.35 -15.00 7.29
C LEU A 69 -21.01 -16.31 6.60
N ALA A 70 -19.73 -16.71 6.57
CA ALA A 70 -19.31 -17.98 5.97
C ALA A 70 -19.86 -19.17 6.74
N LEU A 71 -19.80 -19.15 8.08
CA LEU A 71 -20.37 -20.22 8.95
C LEU A 71 -21.90 -20.29 8.83
N SER A 72 -22.57 -19.15 8.59
CA SER A 72 -24.01 -19.09 8.37
C SER A 72 -24.43 -19.42 6.92
N GLY A 73 -23.47 -19.73 6.04
CA GLY A 73 -23.75 -20.08 4.64
C GLY A 73 -24.10 -18.90 3.72
N TYR A 74 -23.96 -17.65 4.19
CA TYR A 74 -24.21 -16.47 3.37
C TYR A 74 -23.05 -16.18 2.44
N ARG A 75 -23.27 -16.17 1.12
CA ARG A 75 -22.22 -15.97 0.10
C ARG A 75 -21.55 -14.59 0.15
N ILE A 76 -22.24 -13.60 0.71
CA ILE A 76 -21.72 -12.21 0.83
C ILE A 76 -20.49 -12.10 1.75
N TRP A 77 -20.05 -13.18 2.43
CA TRP A 77 -18.80 -13.22 3.19
C TRP A 77 -17.60 -12.80 2.34
N ARG A 78 -17.68 -13.01 1.02
CA ARG A 78 -16.63 -12.64 0.06
C ARG A 78 -16.38 -11.13 -0.01
N LEU A 79 -17.44 -10.33 0.19
CA LEU A 79 -17.31 -8.87 0.22
C LEU A 79 -16.52 -8.41 1.46
N THR A 80 -16.87 -8.97 2.62
CA THR A 80 -16.17 -8.62 3.87
C THR A 80 -14.73 -9.14 3.87
N GLU A 81 -14.47 -10.30 3.31
CA GLU A 81 -13.12 -10.84 3.10
C GLU A 81 -12.29 -9.91 2.19
N PHE A 82 -12.84 -9.51 1.05
CA PHE A 82 -12.17 -8.61 0.12
C PHE A 82 -11.80 -7.27 0.79
N ILE A 83 -12.72 -6.68 1.54
CA ILE A 83 -12.48 -5.43 2.28
C ILE A 83 -11.42 -5.64 3.38
N ALA A 84 -11.46 -6.75 4.11
CA ALA A 84 -10.46 -7.09 5.13
C ALA A 84 -9.07 -7.22 4.52
N THR A 85 -8.95 -7.96 3.41
CA THR A 85 -7.69 -8.14 2.68
C THR A 85 -7.13 -6.81 2.16
N LEU A 86 -7.97 -5.93 1.59
CA LEU A 86 -7.54 -4.59 1.17
C LEU A 86 -7.12 -3.72 2.36
N SER A 87 -7.82 -3.80 3.49
CA SER A 87 -7.46 -3.04 4.69
C SER A 87 -6.08 -3.44 5.21
N LEU A 88 -5.80 -4.73 5.24
CA LEU A 88 -4.48 -5.25 5.61
C LEU A 88 -3.40 -4.80 4.62
N PHE A 89 -3.67 -4.89 3.31
CA PHE A 89 -2.76 -4.42 2.26
C PHE A 89 -2.38 -2.95 2.48
N HIS A 90 -3.36 -2.06 2.60
CA HIS A 90 -3.11 -0.64 2.77
C HIS A 90 -2.34 -0.32 4.06
N PHE A 91 -2.64 -1.03 5.15
CA PHE A 91 -1.88 -0.90 6.39
C PHE A 91 -0.42 -1.33 6.20
N LEU A 92 -0.16 -2.48 5.56
CA LEU A 92 1.18 -3.00 5.34
C LEU A 92 2.00 -2.12 4.39
N GLU A 93 1.39 -1.48 3.39
CA GLU A 93 2.06 -0.50 2.52
C GLU A 93 2.65 0.66 3.34
N PHE A 94 1.84 1.24 4.20
CA PHE A 94 2.33 2.31 5.09
C PHE A 94 3.35 1.79 6.11
N TRP A 95 3.04 0.68 6.79
CA TRP A 95 3.89 0.15 7.85
C TRP A 95 5.28 -0.21 7.33
N THR A 96 5.35 -0.90 6.19
CA THR A 96 6.63 -1.27 5.57
C THR A 96 7.42 -0.02 5.15
N THR A 97 6.75 0.97 4.56
CA THR A 97 7.38 2.25 4.22
C THR A 97 7.89 2.96 5.47
N ALA A 98 7.08 3.05 6.52
CA ALA A 98 7.46 3.72 7.77
C ALA A 98 8.63 3.01 8.47
N ARG A 99 8.74 1.69 8.36
CA ARG A 99 9.78 0.89 9.01
C ARG A 99 11.11 0.92 8.27
N TYR A 100 11.09 0.87 6.93
CA TYR A 100 12.30 0.66 6.12
C TYR A 100 12.66 1.86 5.25
N ASN A 101 11.77 2.82 5.10
CA ASN A 101 11.96 4.06 4.34
C ASN A 101 11.27 5.24 5.04
N THR A 102 11.58 5.45 6.30
CA THR A 102 10.90 6.41 7.21
C THR A 102 10.88 7.83 6.66
N ALA A 103 11.97 8.26 5.99
CA ALA A 103 12.06 9.58 5.40
C ALA A 103 10.97 9.87 4.34
N ASN A 104 10.53 8.83 3.62
CA ASN A 104 9.51 8.91 2.58
C ASN A 104 8.10 8.49 3.06
N ALA A 105 7.94 8.11 4.34
CA ALA A 105 6.64 7.75 4.91
C ALA A 105 5.72 8.97 5.00
N LYS A 106 4.55 8.88 4.38
CA LYS A 106 3.53 9.94 4.28
C LYS A 106 2.14 9.33 4.44
N VAL A 107 1.14 10.17 4.69
CA VAL A 107 -0.26 9.72 4.67
C VAL A 107 -0.61 9.02 3.34
N SER A 108 -0.12 9.54 2.21
CA SER A 108 -0.30 8.92 0.90
C SER A 108 0.34 7.53 0.73
N SER A 109 1.26 7.13 1.63
CA SER A 109 1.86 5.78 1.61
C SER A 109 0.90 4.67 2.02
N TYR A 110 -0.27 5.01 2.58
CA TYR A 110 -1.38 4.06 2.71
C TYR A 110 -1.99 3.64 1.37
N LEU A 111 -1.74 4.38 0.29
CA LEU A 111 -2.25 4.13 -1.05
C LEU A 111 -3.80 4.10 -1.16
N LEU A 112 -4.52 4.68 -0.21
CA LEU A 112 -5.99 4.71 -0.24
C LEU A 112 -6.52 5.62 -1.35
N THR A 113 -5.95 6.81 -1.50
CA THR A 113 -6.38 7.83 -2.47
C THR A 113 -5.32 8.21 -3.49
N SER A 114 -4.08 7.74 -3.30
CA SER A 114 -2.93 8.11 -4.12
C SER A 114 -2.72 7.24 -5.37
N ASN A 115 -3.47 6.14 -5.51
CA ASN A 115 -3.36 5.21 -6.64
C ASN A 115 -4.17 5.65 -7.89
N GLY A 116 -4.89 6.77 -7.82
CA GLY A 116 -5.69 7.28 -8.93
C GLY A 116 -7.07 6.62 -9.10
N SER A 117 -7.85 7.16 -10.04
CA SER A 117 -9.23 6.73 -10.28
C SER A 117 -9.35 5.30 -10.81
N ALA A 118 -8.41 4.85 -11.64
CA ALA A 118 -8.43 3.49 -12.19
C ALA A 118 -8.38 2.42 -11.09
N TYR A 119 -7.61 2.66 -10.04
CA TYR A 119 -7.54 1.79 -8.87
C TYR A 119 -8.90 1.71 -8.15
N LEU A 120 -9.52 2.85 -7.89
CA LEU A 120 -10.83 2.92 -7.25
C LEU A 120 -11.90 2.21 -8.10
N ILE A 121 -11.94 2.48 -9.41
CA ILE A 121 -12.90 1.86 -10.34
C ILE A 121 -12.73 0.33 -10.33
N ALA A 122 -11.50 -0.19 -10.38
CA ALA A 122 -11.25 -1.63 -10.35
C ALA A 122 -11.81 -2.28 -9.08
N HIS A 123 -11.59 -1.67 -7.90
CA HIS A 123 -12.08 -2.21 -6.63
C HIS A 123 -13.59 -2.10 -6.49
N LEU A 124 -14.19 -1.00 -6.93
CA LEU A 124 -15.65 -0.85 -6.98
C LEU A 124 -16.29 -1.88 -7.92
N ALA A 125 -15.72 -2.12 -9.10
CA ALA A 125 -16.19 -3.14 -10.02
C ALA A 125 -16.12 -4.55 -9.39
N ALA A 126 -15.02 -4.87 -8.69
CA ALA A 126 -14.89 -6.13 -7.97
C ALA A 126 -15.97 -6.29 -6.88
N MET A 127 -16.23 -5.24 -6.08
CA MET A 127 -17.28 -5.28 -5.07
C MET A 127 -18.67 -5.45 -5.69
N ILE A 128 -18.94 -4.77 -6.80
CA ILE A 128 -20.20 -4.91 -7.54
C ILE A 128 -20.36 -6.35 -8.07
N GLU A 129 -19.32 -6.94 -8.66
CA GLU A 129 -19.37 -8.33 -9.11
C GLU A 129 -19.65 -9.29 -7.96
N ILE A 130 -19.01 -9.11 -6.79
CA ILE A 130 -19.28 -9.92 -5.60
C ILE A 130 -20.75 -9.80 -5.19
N ILE A 131 -21.27 -8.58 -5.08
CA ILE A 131 -22.65 -8.34 -4.66
C ILE A 131 -23.63 -8.99 -5.65
N VAL A 132 -23.47 -8.69 -6.94
CA VAL A 132 -24.35 -9.20 -8.00
C VAL A 132 -24.33 -10.73 -8.03
N THR A 133 -23.15 -11.34 -7.99
CA THR A 133 -23.03 -12.81 -8.04
C THR A 133 -23.54 -13.48 -6.76
N SER A 134 -23.37 -12.84 -5.60
CA SER A 134 -23.84 -13.38 -4.32
C SER A 134 -25.37 -13.44 -4.24
N PHE A 135 -26.07 -12.46 -4.80
CA PHE A 135 -27.53 -12.36 -4.68
C PHE A 135 -28.28 -12.86 -5.90
N TYR A 136 -27.78 -12.58 -7.10
CA TYR A 136 -28.53 -12.88 -8.35
C TYR A 136 -28.02 -14.11 -9.08
N PHE A 137 -26.74 -14.47 -8.91
CA PHE A 137 -26.12 -15.61 -9.62
C PHE A 137 -25.34 -16.54 -8.68
N PRO A 138 -25.96 -17.00 -7.58
CA PRO A 138 -25.26 -17.79 -6.57
C PRO A 138 -24.64 -19.07 -7.12
N GLY A 139 -25.29 -19.74 -8.09
CA GLY A 139 -24.77 -20.96 -8.73
C GLY A 139 -23.47 -20.74 -9.51
N LEU A 140 -23.21 -19.53 -10.00
CA LEU A 140 -21.92 -19.21 -10.63
C LEU A 140 -20.80 -19.19 -9.59
N GLN A 141 -21.03 -18.60 -8.42
CA GLN A 141 -20.04 -18.60 -7.36
C GLN A 141 -19.75 -20.01 -6.86
N ASP A 142 -20.79 -20.81 -6.57
CA ASP A 142 -20.65 -22.18 -6.04
C ASP A 142 -19.87 -23.09 -6.99
N ARG A 143 -20.03 -22.92 -8.30
CA ARG A 143 -19.32 -23.71 -9.31
C ARG A 143 -17.80 -23.51 -9.28
N TYR A 144 -17.33 -22.30 -8.90
CA TYR A 144 -15.91 -21.93 -8.95
C TYR A 144 -15.29 -21.68 -7.59
N SER A 145 -16.10 -21.64 -6.53
CA SER A 145 -15.65 -21.44 -5.15
C SER A 145 -15.70 -22.75 -4.40
N ASN A 146 -14.59 -23.46 -4.37
CA ASN A 146 -14.38 -24.64 -3.55
C ASN A 146 -13.13 -24.45 -2.67
N ALA A 147 -12.90 -25.36 -1.73
CA ALA A 147 -11.79 -25.27 -0.80
C ALA A 147 -10.42 -25.13 -1.50
N TYR A 148 -10.23 -25.78 -2.64
CA TYR A 148 -8.95 -25.71 -3.37
C TYR A 148 -8.75 -24.34 -4.04
N THR A 149 -9.80 -23.79 -4.67
CA THR A 149 -9.70 -22.46 -5.31
C THR A 149 -9.52 -21.36 -4.28
N ILE A 150 -10.21 -21.44 -3.14
CA ILE A 150 -10.02 -20.49 -2.02
C ILE A 150 -8.60 -20.61 -1.47
N ALA A 151 -8.12 -21.83 -1.18
CA ALA A 151 -6.77 -22.04 -0.66
C ALA A 151 -5.70 -21.55 -1.66
N PHE A 152 -5.87 -21.80 -2.95
CA PHE A 152 -4.98 -21.30 -4.00
C PHE A 152 -5.01 -19.77 -4.07
N GLY A 153 -6.18 -19.14 -4.05
CA GLY A 153 -6.31 -17.68 -4.03
C GLY A 153 -5.66 -17.06 -2.80
N LEU A 154 -5.88 -17.64 -1.61
CA LEU A 154 -5.24 -17.19 -0.37
C LEU A 154 -3.71 -17.35 -0.43
N ALA A 155 -3.22 -18.45 -0.99
CA ALA A 155 -1.78 -18.64 -1.20
C ALA A 155 -1.19 -17.53 -2.09
N LEU A 156 -1.87 -17.15 -3.18
CA LEU A 156 -1.47 -16.04 -4.04
C LEU A 156 -1.48 -14.70 -3.30
N VAL A 157 -2.51 -14.44 -2.49
CA VAL A 157 -2.62 -13.22 -1.68
C VAL A 157 -1.47 -13.13 -0.68
N VAL A 158 -1.25 -14.18 0.11
CA VAL A 158 -0.21 -14.21 1.15
C VAL A 158 1.18 -14.12 0.53
N MET A 159 1.46 -14.93 -0.50
CA MET A 159 2.74 -14.92 -1.21
C MET A 159 2.99 -13.56 -1.87
N GLY A 160 2.00 -13.04 -2.59
CA GLY A 160 2.10 -11.75 -3.28
C GLY A 160 2.37 -10.61 -2.31
N GLN A 161 1.63 -10.55 -1.19
CA GLN A 161 1.85 -9.54 -0.14
C GLN A 161 3.22 -9.69 0.53
N ALA A 162 3.63 -10.91 0.85
CA ALA A 162 4.93 -11.17 1.46
C ALA A 162 6.08 -10.72 0.55
N ILE A 163 6.06 -11.13 -0.73
CA ILE A 163 7.06 -10.73 -1.72
C ILE A 163 7.11 -9.20 -1.84
N ARG A 164 5.94 -8.53 -1.92
CA ARG A 164 5.86 -7.08 -2.02
C ARG A 164 6.47 -6.40 -0.80
N SER A 165 6.08 -6.79 0.40
CA SER A 165 6.59 -6.21 1.65
C SER A 165 8.10 -6.45 1.83
N ILE A 166 8.59 -7.67 1.51
CA ILE A 166 10.02 -7.98 1.57
C ILE A 166 10.81 -7.17 0.53
N ALA A 167 10.29 -7.03 -0.69
CA ALA A 167 10.92 -6.21 -1.73
C ALA A 167 11.03 -4.74 -1.30
N MET A 168 9.97 -4.17 -0.72
CA MET A 168 10.00 -2.81 -0.18
C MET A 168 11.02 -2.67 0.96
N ALA A 169 11.10 -3.65 1.84
CA ALA A 169 12.06 -3.66 2.94
C ALA A 169 13.52 -3.76 2.44
N GLN A 170 13.79 -4.61 1.45
CA GLN A 170 15.12 -4.79 0.87
C GLN A 170 15.57 -3.55 0.08
N ALA A 171 14.68 -2.91 -0.66
CA ALA A 171 14.99 -1.68 -1.38
C ALA A 171 15.16 -0.47 -0.44
N GLY A 172 14.52 -0.48 0.73
CA GLY A 172 14.66 0.56 1.74
C GLY A 172 14.45 1.96 1.17
N VAL A 173 15.43 2.84 1.35
CA VAL A 173 15.38 4.24 0.89
C VAL A 173 15.30 4.38 -0.64
N SER A 174 15.74 3.36 -1.39
CA SER A 174 15.64 3.33 -2.85
C SER A 174 14.22 3.01 -3.34
N PHE A 175 13.32 2.53 -2.47
CA PHE A 175 11.94 2.22 -2.85
C PHE A 175 11.09 3.50 -2.96
N ASN A 176 10.32 3.60 -4.05
CA ASN A 176 9.30 4.63 -4.21
C ASN A 176 8.04 4.02 -4.83
N HIS A 177 6.85 4.37 -4.30
CA HIS A 177 5.58 3.95 -4.90
C HIS A 177 5.36 4.54 -6.31
N ILE A 178 5.92 5.71 -6.57
CA ILE A 178 5.96 6.34 -7.89
C ILE A 178 7.42 6.29 -8.37
N PRO A 179 7.71 5.75 -9.57
CA PRO A 179 9.06 5.71 -10.09
C PRO A 179 9.75 7.07 -10.05
N ALA A 180 10.98 7.10 -9.60
CA ALA A 180 11.77 8.32 -9.51
C ALA A 180 12.16 8.78 -10.92
N LYS A 181 11.93 10.07 -11.23
CA LYS A 181 12.35 10.68 -12.50
C LYS A 181 13.78 11.22 -12.45
N SER A 182 14.40 11.28 -11.28
CA SER A 182 15.77 11.73 -11.07
C SER A 182 16.45 10.88 -10.02
N LYS A 183 17.75 10.59 -10.22
CA LYS A 183 18.56 9.89 -9.25
C LYS A 183 18.80 10.79 -8.04
N LYS A 184 18.47 10.29 -6.84
CA LYS A 184 18.87 10.92 -5.58
C LYS A 184 20.25 10.40 -5.16
N ASN A 185 20.96 11.14 -4.29
CA ASN A 185 22.29 10.76 -3.86
C ASN A 185 22.34 9.46 -3.05
N ASP A 186 21.22 9.11 -2.40
CA ASP A 186 21.03 7.89 -1.60
C ASP A 186 20.41 6.72 -2.38
N HIS A 187 20.14 6.89 -3.70
CA HIS A 187 19.63 5.81 -4.54
C HIS A 187 20.75 4.83 -4.91
N VAL A 188 20.60 3.60 -4.45
CA VAL A 188 21.51 2.48 -4.73
C VAL A 188 20.78 1.45 -5.59
N LEU A 189 21.46 0.84 -6.53
CA LEU A 189 20.96 -0.30 -7.29
C LEU A 189 20.97 -1.54 -6.39
N VAL A 190 19.78 -2.01 -6.02
CA VAL A 190 19.62 -3.23 -5.22
C VAL A 190 19.50 -4.42 -6.16
N THR A 191 20.39 -5.40 -5.99
CA THR A 191 20.49 -6.61 -6.84
C THR A 191 20.48 -7.91 -6.04
N GLU A 192 20.34 -7.83 -4.71
CA GLU A 192 20.38 -8.96 -3.78
C GLU A 192 19.00 -9.36 -3.27
N GLY A 193 18.91 -10.48 -2.58
CA GLY A 193 17.67 -11.00 -2.01
C GLY A 193 16.63 -11.30 -3.09
N LEU A 194 15.41 -10.79 -2.97
CA LEU A 194 14.38 -10.96 -4.01
C LEU A 194 14.76 -10.33 -5.34
N TYR A 195 15.60 -9.28 -5.31
CA TYR A 195 16.09 -8.60 -6.51
C TYR A 195 17.11 -9.45 -7.30
N SER A 196 17.68 -10.49 -6.71
CA SER A 196 18.50 -11.45 -7.46
C SER A 196 17.67 -12.42 -8.34
N HIS A 197 16.36 -12.52 -8.08
CA HIS A 197 15.43 -13.40 -8.80
C HIS A 197 14.49 -12.61 -9.71
N PHE A 198 14.08 -11.43 -9.27
CA PHE A 198 13.14 -10.56 -9.98
C PHE A 198 13.64 -9.12 -9.98
N ARG A 199 13.68 -8.45 -11.14
CA ARG A 199 14.08 -7.03 -11.20
C ARG A 199 13.06 -6.09 -10.52
N HIS A 200 11.77 -6.47 -10.59
CA HIS A 200 10.66 -5.71 -10.03
C HIS A 200 9.83 -6.56 -9.06
N PRO A 201 10.41 -7.07 -7.95
CA PRO A 201 9.74 -8.03 -7.07
C PRO A 201 8.50 -7.42 -6.41
N SER A 202 8.44 -6.11 -6.18
CA SER A 202 7.26 -5.46 -5.63
C SER A 202 6.09 -5.45 -6.62
N TYR A 203 6.35 -5.35 -7.92
CA TYR A 203 5.32 -5.42 -8.97
C TYR A 203 4.85 -6.86 -9.18
N PHE A 204 5.77 -7.80 -9.18
CA PHE A 204 5.46 -9.22 -9.18
C PHE A 204 4.55 -9.57 -7.99
N GLY A 205 4.92 -9.16 -6.77
CA GLY A 205 4.11 -9.40 -5.58
C GLY A 205 2.70 -8.82 -5.70
N TYR A 206 2.59 -7.56 -6.11
CA TYR A 206 1.27 -6.93 -6.27
C TYR A 206 0.43 -7.58 -7.35
N PHE A 207 1.01 -8.00 -8.47
CA PHE A 207 0.29 -8.68 -9.55
C PHE A 207 -0.41 -9.94 -9.04
N PHE A 208 0.33 -10.81 -8.35
CA PHE A 208 -0.23 -12.05 -7.80
C PHE A 208 -1.16 -11.82 -6.61
N PHE A 209 -0.86 -10.83 -5.76
CA PHE A 209 -1.77 -10.40 -4.70
C PHE A 209 -3.13 -10.01 -5.27
N ALA A 210 -3.15 -9.10 -6.25
CA ALA A 210 -4.39 -8.58 -6.82
C ALA A 210 -5.21 -9.66 -7.54
N VAL A 211 -4.56 -10.52 -8.32
CA VAL A 211 -5.22 -11.68 -8.95
C VAL A 211 -5.74 -12.66 -7.90
N GLY A 212 -4.94 -12.93 -6.87
CA GLY A 212 -5.31 -13.80 -5.76
C GLY A 212 -6.59 -13.36 -5.06
N THR A 213 -6.77 -12.05 -4.83
CA THR A 213 -8.01 -11.53 -4.24
C THR A 213 -9.24 -11.88 -5.05
N GLN A 214 -9.18 -11.81 -6.39
CA GLN A 214 -10.30 -12.13 -7.27
C GLN A 214 -10.59 -13.64 -7.32
N VAL A 215 -9.55 -14.47 -7.19
CA VAL A 215 -9.70 -15.93 -7.09
C VAL A 215 -10.40 -16.33 -5.78
N VAL A 216 -10.00 -15.73 -4.63
CA VAL A 216 -10.63 -15.99 -3.32
C VAL A 216 -12.12 -15.70 -3.36
N VAL A 217 -12.50 -14.55 -3.90
CA VAL A 217 -13.90 -14.12 -3.94
C VAL A 217 -14.70 -14.69 -5.10
N ALA A 218 -14.07 -15.52 -5.96
CA ALA A 218 -14.66 -16.17 -7.14
C ALA A 218 -15.23 -15.18 -8.18
N ASN A 219 -14.65 -13.97 -8.27
CA ASN A 219 -14.96 -13.00 -9.31
C ASN A 219 -14.31 -13.44 -10.63
N LYS A 220 -15.11 -13.68 -11.65
CA LYS A 220 -14.58 -14.14 -12.93
C LYS A 220 -14.24 -12.99 -13.87
N ILE A 221 -15.17 -12.07 -14.02
CA ILE A 221 -15.02 -10.93 -14.93
C ILE A 221 -13.88 -10.06 -14.42
N CYS A 222 -13.88 -9.71 -13.15
CA CYS A 222 -12.80 -8.94 -12.56
C CYS A 222 -11.48 -9.71 -12.52
N CYS A 223 -11.46 -11.02 -12.32
CA CYS A 223 -10.23 -11.81 -12.35
C CYS A 223 -9.53 -11.70 -13.72
N VAL A 224 -10.27 -11.90 -14.81
CA VAL A 224 -9.74 -11.75 -16.17
C VAL A 224 -9.35 -10.30 -16.46
N SER A 225 -10.18 -9.36 -16.04
CA SER A 225 -9.90 -7.92 -16.21
C SER A 225 -8.63 -7.50 -15.45
N TYR A 226 -8.46 -7.95 -14.21
CA TYR A 226 -7.24 -7.69 -13.41
C TYR A 226 -5.99 -8.27 -14.07
N LEU A 227 -6.05 -9.52 -14.55
CA LEU A 227 -4.93 -10.12 -15.28
C LEU A 227 -4.52 -9.27 -16.48
N ILE A 228 -5.46 -8.84 -17.30
CA ILE A 228 -5.20 -8.08 -18.53
C ILE A 228 -4.73 -6.67 -18.19
N ILE A 229 -5.48 -5.94 -17.36
CA ILE A 229 -5.21 -4.53 -17.06
C ILE A 229 -3.88 -4.38 -16.30
N LEU A 230 -3.62 -5.23 -15.30
CA LEU A 230 -2.38 -5.19 -14.54
C LEU A 230 -1.18 -5.59 -15.40
N TRP A 231 -1.36 -6.54 -16.33
CA TRP A 231 -0.30 -6.91 -17.26
C TRP A 231 0.12 -5.74 -18.15
N PHE A 232 -0.84 -5.04 -18.78
CA PHE A 232 -0.55 -3.84 -19.57
C PHE A 232 0.04 -2.72 -18.73
N PHE A 233 -0.53 -2.49 -17.55
CA PHE A 233 -0.05 -1.47 -16.61
C PHE A 233 1.41 -1.71 -16.20
N PHE A 234 1.75 -2.94 -15.77
CA PHE A 234 3.13 -3.23 -15.37
C PHE A 234 4.09 -3.28 -16.54
N LYS A 235 3.67 -3.78 -17.71
CA LYS A 235 4.50 -3.72 -18.92
C LYS A 235 4.91 -2.29 -19.25
N ASP A 236 3.95 -1.37 -19.28
CA ASP A 236 4.21 0.04 -19.56
C ASP A 236 5.08 0.67 -18.46
N ARG A 237 4.71 0.46 -17.22
CA ARG A 237 5.42 1.02 -16.06
C ARG A 237 6.87 0.52 -15.96
N ILE A 238 7.12 -0.76 -16.15
CA ILE A 238 8.46 -1.35 -16.14
C ILE A 238 9.29 -0.77 -17.28
N ASN A 239 8.73 -0.69 -18.50
CA ASN A 239 9.45 -0.12 -19.63
C ASN A 239 9.92 1.32 -19.39
N HIS A 240 9.07 2.16 -18.80
CA HIS A 240 9.45 3.54 -18.48
C HIS A 240 10.47 3.61 -17.33
N GLU A 241 10.26 2.85 -16.26
CA GLU A 241 11.16 2.84 -15.11
C GLU A 241 12.54 2.32 -15.48
N GLU A 242 12.64 1.27 -16.30
CA GLU A 242 13.93 0.72 -16.74
C GLU A 242 14.73 1.68 -17.62
N GLN A 243 14.06 2.55 -18.39
CA GLN A 243 14.75 3.62 -19.12
C GLN A 243 15.42 4.61 -18.16
N ASP A 244 14.76 4.96 -17.07
CA ASP A 244 15.31 5.85 -16.06
C ASP A 244 16.40 5.14 -15.22
N LEU A 245 16.23 3.86 -14.89
CA LEU A 245 17.26 3.06 -14.20
C LEU A 245 18.55 2.93 -15.04
N VAL A 246 18.41 2.77 -16.37
CA VAL A 246 19.58 2.80 -17.26
C VAL A 246 20.29 4.15 -17.24
N LYS A 247 19.54 5.28 -17.20
CA LYS A 247 20.13 6.62 -17.06
C LYS A 247 20.82 6.79 -15.69
N PHE A 248 20.27 6.20 -14.63
CA PHE A 248 20.78 6.35 -13.27
C PHE A 248 22.03 5.51 -13.01
N PHE A 249 22.06 4.27 -13.51
CA PHE A 249 23.07 3.26 -13.16
C PHE A 249 23.90 2.75 -14.36
N GLY A 250 23.59 3.18 -15.58
CA GLY A 250 24.39 2.88 -16.77
C GLY A 250 24.55 1.37 -17.02
N ASP A 251 25.79 0.95 -17.18
CA ASP A 251 26.14 -0.44 -17.51
C ASP A 251 25.90 -1.44 -16.38
N ASP A 252 25.91 -0.97 -15.13
CA ASP A 252 25.57 -1.81 -13.98
C ASP A 252 24.12 -2.33 -14.10
N TYR A 253 23.18 -1.43 -14.46
CA TYR A 253 21.79 -1.83 -14.65
C TYR A 253 21.62 -2.69 -15.92
N ARG A 254 22.32 -2.38 -17.01
CA ARG A 254 22.26 -3.20 -18.24
C ARG A 254 22.73 -4.63 -17.99
N SER A 255 23.84 -4.80 -17.27
CA SER A 255 24.38 -6.10 -16.88
C SER A 255 23.45 -6.87 -15.94
N TYR A 256 22.82 -6.17 -15.00
CA TYR A 256 21.81 -6.74 -14.10
C TYR A 256 20.57 -7.22 -14.89
N ARG A 257 20.05 -6.38 -15.79
CA ARG A 257 18.89 -6.68 -16.63
C ARG A 257 19.08 -7.91 -17.52
N GLN A 258 20.30 -8.16 -17.99
CA GLN A 258 20.60 -9.35 -18.81
C GLN A 258 20.51 -10.67 -18.02
N ARG A 259 20.72 -10.61 -16.71
CA ARG A 259 20.79 -11.80 -15.83
C ARG A 259 19.49 -12.12 -15.12
N VAL A 260 18.68 -11.12 -14.85
CA VAL A 260 17.50 -11.24 -13.99
C VAL A 260 16.25 -10.80 -14.77
N GLY A 261 15.22 -11.64 -14.78
CA GLY A 261 13.92 -11.34 -15.39
C GLY A 261 12.97 -10.55 -14.46
N THR A 262 11.82 -10.12 -14.96
CA THR A 262 10.80 -9.45 -14.14
C THR A 262 9.96 -10.43 -13.31
N GLY A 263 9.84 -11.69 -13.74
CA GLY A 263 8.97 -12.73 -13.17
C GLY A 263 7.50 -12.60 -13.53
N ILE A 264 7.07 -11.47 -14.10
CA ILE A 264 5.68 -11.33 -14.58
C ILE A 264 5.58 -12.01 -15.94
N PRO A 265 4.61 -12.92 -16.14
CA PRO A 265 4.48 -13.67 -17.39
C PRO A 265 4.51 -12.76 -18.62
N PHE A 266 5.34 -13.10 -19.61
CA PHE A 266 5.49 -12.38 -20.90
C PHE A 266 5.98 -10.91 -20.80
N ILE A 267 6.50 -10.49 -19.65
CA ILE A 267 7.25 -9.24 -19.50
C ILE A 267 8.72 -9.62 -19.28
N PRO A 268 9.61 -9.37 -20.26
CA PRO A 268 11.00 -9.82 -20.21
C PRO A 268 11.82 -9.17 -19.10
#